data_847e452108cfeb993d77583d878902f8
#
_entry.id   847e452108cfeb993d77583d878902f8
#
_cell.length_a   1.000
_cell.length_b   1.000
_cell.length_c   1.000
_cell.angle_alpha   90.00
_cell.angle_beta   90.00
_cell.angle_gamma   90.00
#
_symmetry.space_group_name_H-M   'P 1'
#
loop_
_entity.id
_entity.type
_entity.pdbx_description
1 polymer ?
#
loop_
_entity_poly.entity_id
_entity_poly.type
_entity_poly.pdbx_seq_one_letter_code
_entity_poly.pdbx_strand_id
1 'polypeptide(L)'
;ASIANKQQARLIHISTDYVFDGENFKPYCEDDTTNPNGVYGITKLDGEKAMQEINPLNSIIIRTSWVYSSVGANFVKTMLRLGRERDSLGVIFDQVGTPTYARDLAKAILDILVNIKNEKVEIYNYSNEGVLSWYDFAKEIMRMAKIDCSINPIETSEYPTPAKRPHFSLLNKSKIKKEFNLTIPFWKDSLDECLKVMGERK
;
A
#
# COMPACT_ATOMS: atom_id res chain seq x y z
N ALA A 1 8.73 -3.67 -19.54
CA ALA A 1 7.75 -4.36 -20.38
C ALA A 1 8.38 -4.85 -21.70
N SER A 2 8.98 -3.99 -22.52
CA SER A 2 9.52 -4.36 -23.87
C SER A 2 10.54 -5.51 -23.83
N ILE A 3 11.47 -5.52 -22.87
CA ILE A 3 12.45 -6.62 -22.70
C ILE A 3 11.73 -7.91 -22.27
N ALA A 4 10.80 -7.82 -21.31
CA ALA A 4 10.04 -8.98 -20.87
C ALA A 4 9.25 -9.60 -22.03
N ASN A 5 8.58 -8.77 -22.84
CA ASN A 5 7.85 -9.23 -24.02
C ASN A 5 8.77 -9.90 -25.04
N LYS A 6 9.93 -9.31 -25.36
CA LYS A 6 10.90 -9.90 -26.30
C LYS A 6 11.45 -11.25 -25.85
N GLN A 7 11.62 -11.41 -24.54
CA GLN A 7 12.13 -12.64 -23.94
C GLN A 7 11.06 -13.62 -23.48
N GLN A 8 9.79 -13.32 -23.76
CA GLN A 8 8.64 -14.09 -23.29
C GLN A 8 8.65 -14.30 -21.76
N ALA A 9 9.23 -13.33 -21.06
CA ALA A 9 9.34 -13.36 -19.60
C ALA A 9 8.10 -12.72 -18.95
N ARG A 10 7.65 -13.28 -17.85
CA ARG A 10 6.59 -12.73 -17.01
C ARG A 10 7.06 -11.46 -16.32
N LEU A 11 6.19 -10.46 -16.23
CA LEU A 11 6.47 -9.21 -15.53
C LEU A 11 5.39 -8.96 -14.47
N ILE A 12 5.81 -8.75 -13.23
CA ILE A 12 4.95 -8.26 -12.15
C ILE A 12 5.37 -6.83 -11.84
N HIS A 13 4.47 -5.88 -12.09
CA HIS A 13 4.70 -4.47 -11.88
C HIS A 13 3.96 -3.98 -10.63
N ILE A 14 4.67 -3.37 -9.68
CA ILE A 14 4.06 -2.77 -8.50
C ILE A 14 3.68 -1.32 -8.82
N SER A 15 2.40 -1.02 -8.72
CA SER A 15 1.82 0.31 -8.87
C SER A 15 1.30 0.84 -7.52
N THR A 16 0.45 1.85 -7.53
CA THR A 16 0.07 2.62 -6.36
C THR A 16 -1.42 3.01 -6.39
N ASP A 17 -2.00 3.20 -5.21
CA ASP A 17 -3.29 3.84 -4.96
C ASP A 17 -3.34 5.31 -5.46
N TYR A 18 -2.20 5.99 -5.61
CA TYR A 18 -2.10 7.36 -6.12
C TYR A 18 -2.48 7.51 -7.60
N VAL A 19 -2.81 6.44 -8.32
CA VAL A 19 -3.42 6.50 -9.65
C VAL A 19 -4.87 7.01 -9.59
N PHE A 20 -5.49 6.99 -8.41
CA PHE A 20 -6.82 7.54 -8.15
C PHE A 20 -6.76 8.96 -7.56
N ASP A 21 -7.87 9.70 -7.62
CA ASP A 21 -7.97 11.07 -7.10
C ASP A 21 -8.09 11.17 -5.57
N GLY A 22 -8.53 10.11 -4.93
CA GLY A 22 -8.75 10.08 -3.49
C GLY A 22 -10.05 10.74 -3.02
N GLU A 23 -11.02 10.93 -3.91
CA GLU A 23 -12.30 11.60 -3.65
C GLU A 23 -13.50 10.61 -3.56
N ASN A 24 -13.23 9.31 -3.57
CA ASN A 24 -14.25 8.29 -3.45
C ASN A 24 -14.68 8.08 -1.98
N PHE A 25 -15.81 7.43 -1.78
CA PHE A 25 -16.35 6.99 -0.48
C PHE A 25 -16.55 5.46 -0.40
N LYS A 26 -16.20 4.75 -1.47
CA LYS A 26 -16.18 3.28 -1.56
C LYS A 26 -14.78 2.81 -1.90
N PRO A 27 -14.37 1.60 -1.49
CA PRO A 27 -13.09 1.03 -1.88
C PRO A 27 -12.92 1.03 -3.41
N TYR A 28 -11.80 1.57 -3.89
CA TYR A 28 -11.46 1.60 -5.32
C TYR A 28 -11.30 0.19 -5.88
N CYS A 29 -12.05 -0.11 -6.93
CA CYS A 29 -11.88 -1.30 -7.75
C CYS A 29 -10.84 -1.07 -8.85
N GLU A 30 -10.38 -2.16 -9.47
CA GLU A 30 -9.33 -2.11 -10.49
C GLU A 30 -9.75 -1.36 -11.76
N ASP A 31 -11.05 -1.40 -12.07
CA ASP A 31 -11.70 -0.77 -13.23
C ASP A 31 -12.27 0.64 -12.95
N ASP A 32 -12.15 1.13 -11.72
CA ASP A 32 -12.52 2.50 -11.41
C ASP A 32 -11.66 3.51 -12.21
N THR A 33 -12.26 4.63 -12.57
CA THR A 33 -11.59 5.70 -13.33
C THR A 33 -10.38 6.21 -12.57
N THR A 34 -9.22 6.16 -13.21
CA THR A 34 -7.98 6.73 -12.68
C THR A 34 -7.91 8.24 -12.97
N ASN A 35 -7.51 9.03 -11.96
CA ASN A 35 -7.39 10.49 -12.05
C ASN A 35 -6.30 11.00 -11.06
N PRO A 36 -5.01 10.74 -11.34
CA PRO A 36 -3.95 11.06 -10.40
C PRO A 36 -3.75 12.57 -10.22
N ASN A 37 -3.65 13.03 -8.97
CA ASN A 37 -3.52 14.44 -8.61
C ASN A 37 -2.05 14.95 -8.51
N GLY A 38 -1.06 14.11 -8.78
CA GLY A 38 0.36 14.46 -8.62
C GLY A 38 1.29 13.69 -9.53
N VAL A 39 2.50 14.22 -9.72
CA VAL A 39 3.52 13.66 -10.63
C VAL A 39 3.81 12.17 -10.36
N TYR A 40 3.88 11.78 -9.08
CA TYR A 40 4.08 10.37 -8.72
C TYR A 40 2.97 9.48 -9.27
N GLY A 41 1.71 9.82 -9.02
CA GLY A 41 0.56 9.05 -9.53
C GLY A 41 0.51 9.03 -11.06
N ILE A 42 0.76 10.18 -11.72
CA ILE A 42 0.79 10.30 -13.18
C ILE A 42 1.84 9.36 -13.77
N THR A 43 3.08 9.43 -13.30
CA THR A 43 4.18 8.59 -13.83
C THR A 43 3.96 7.09 -13.58
N LYS A 44 3.33 6.74 -12.44
CA LYS A 44 2.96 5.34 -12.16
C LYS A 44 1.85 4.87 -13.10
N LEU A 45 0.83 5.69 -13.34
CA LEU A 45 -0.25 5.38 -14.29
C LEU A 45 0.27 5.25 -15.73
N ASP A 46 1.19 6.12 -16.15
CA ASP A 46 1.82 6.01 -17.47
C ASP A 46 2.61 4.70 -17.60
N GLY A 47 3.26 4.24 -16.53
CA GLY A 47 3.90 2.93 -16.47
C GLY A 47 2.90 1.76 -16.60
N GLU A 48 1.71 1.85 -15.99
CA GLU A 48 0.63 0.88 -16.16
C GLU A 48 0.16 0.83 -17.62
N LYS A 49 -0.14 1.98 -18.22
CA LYS A 49 -0.59 2.10 -19.61
C LYS A 49 0.45 1.53 -20.59
N ALA A 50 1.72 1.91 -20.42
CA ALA A 50 2.81 1.39 -21.25
C ALA A 50 2.96 -0.14 -21.12
N MET A 51 2.75 -0.70 -19.93
CA MET A 51 2.78 -2.15 -19.74
C MET A 51 1.58 -2.84 -20.40
N GLN A 52 0.38 -2.26 -20.32
CA GLN A 52 -0.82 -2.78 -20.98
C GLN A 52 -0.71 -2.72 -22.52
N GLU A 53 -0.14 -1.63 -23.06
CA GLU A 53 0.08 -1.47 -24.51
C GLU A 53 1.07 -2.51 -25.07
N ILE A 54 2.19 -2.74 -24.37
CA ILE A 54 3.21 -3.73 -24.77
C ILE A 54 2.69 -5.16 -24.56
N ASN A 55 1.85 -5.35 -23.56
CA ASN A 55 1.15 -6.57 -23.22
C ASN A 55 2.05 -7.82 -23.12
N PRO A 56 3.09 -7.85 -22.25
CA PRO A 56 3.87 -9.07 -22.04
C PRO A 56 3.01 -10.18 -21.45
N LEU A 57 3.14 -11.38 -22.00
CA LEU A 57 2.32 -12.55 -21.64
C LEU A 57 2.45 -12.92 -20.16
N ASN A 58 1.36 -13.40 -19.56
CA ASN A 58 1.31 -13.84 -18.15
C ASN A 58 1.85 -12.77 -17.17
N SER A 59 1.56 -11.51 -17.44
CA SER A 59 2.07 -10.38 -16.64
C SER A 59 0.94 -9.63 -15.97
N ILE A 60 1.20 -9.08 -14.78
CA ILE A 60 0.22 -8.38 -13.96
C ILE A 60 0.75 -7.08 -13.40
N ILE A 61 -0.17 -6.18 -13.09
CA ILE A 61 0.06 -4.96 -12.33
C ILE A 61 -0.62 -5.13 -10.97
N ILE A 62 0.10 -4.81 -9.88
CA ILE A 62 -0.46 -4.80 -8.53
C ILE A 62 -0.43 -3.37 -8.00
N ARG A 63 -1.60 -2.75 -7.82
CA ARG A 63 -1.74 -1.48 -7.12
C ARG A 63 -1.73 -1.74 -5.62
N THR A 64 -0.94 -1.01 -4.87
CA THR A 64 -0.81 -1.15 -3.42
C THR A 64 -0.76 0.23 -2.74
N SER A 65 -0.96 0.26 -1.42
CA SER A 65 -1.01 1.49 -0.62
C SER A 65 -0.16 1.36 0.64
N TRP A 66 0.39 2.47 1.13
CA TRP A 66 1.00 2.64 2.46
C TRP A 66 2.01 1.55 2.82
N VAL A 67 2.90 1.21 1.90
CA VAL A 67 3.87 0.11 2.09
C VAL A 67 4.85 0.42 3.20
N TYR A 68 5.02 -0.54 4.12
CA TYR A 68 6.00 -0.50 5.19
C TYR A 68 6.73 -1.84 5.33
N SER A 69 7.88 -1.82 5.97
CA SER A 69 8.67 -3.03 6.22
C SER A 69 9.59 -2.88 7.43
N SER A 70 10.17 -3.98 7.88
CA SER A 70 11.21 -3.99 8.90
C SER A 70 12.54 -3.36 8.45
N VAL A 71 12.73 -3.15 7.13
CA VAL A 71 13.93 -2.55 6.53
C VAL A 71 13.62 -1.25 5.80
N GLY A 72 14.64 -0.43 5.54
CA GLY A 72 14.49 0.86 4.85
C GLY A 72 13.78 1.92 5.69
N ALA A 73 13.56 3.10 5.12
CA ALA A 73 12.82 4.20 5.74
C ALA A 73 11.32 4.06 5.42
N ASN A 74 10.46 4.15 6.44
CA ASN A 74 9.01 4.08 6.29
C ASN A 74 8.29 4.69 7.50
N PHE A 75 6.95 4.78 7.42
CA PHE A 75 6.13 5.41 8.45
C PHE A 75 6.28 4.74 9.82
N VAL A 76 6.28 3.40 9.90
CA VAL A 76 6.40 2.67 11.18
C VAL A 76 7.70 3.04 11.88
N LYS A 77 8.83 2.98 11.18
CA LYS A 77 10.15 3.34 11.74
C LYS A 77 10.24 4.81 12.13
N THR A 78 9.60 5.69 11.36
CA THR A 78 9.52 7.11 11.68
C THR A 78 8.74 7.34 12.97
N MET A 79 7.58 6.68 13.12
CA MET A 79 6.78 6.78 14.35
C MET A 79 7.53 6.23 15.56
N LEU A 80 8.16 5.07 15.47
CA LEU A 80 8.96 4.49 16.55
C LEU A 80 10.07 5.44 17.00
N ARG A 81 10.80 6.05 16.07
CA ARG A 81 11.87 7.01 16.37
C ARG A 81 11.30 8.27 17.02
N LEU A 82 10.34 8.92 16.39
CA LEU A 82 9.76 10.16 16.90
C LEU A 82 9.05 9.98 18.25
N GLY A 83 8.38 8.84 18.45
CA GLY A 83 7.71 8.53 19.70
C GLY A 83 8.67 8.35 20.88
N ARG A 84 9.94 7.98 20.62
CA ARG A 84 11.00 7.93 21.66
C ARG A 84 11.66 9.28 21.92
N GLU A 85 11.58 10.18 20.95
CA GLU A 85 12.21 11.51 21.01
C GLU A 85 11.27 12.60 21.55
N ARG A 86 9.94 12.33 21.61
CA ARG A 86 8.92 13.35 21.90
C ARG A 86 7.82 12.80 22.79
N ASP A 87 7.27 13.65 23.64
CA ASP A 87 6.13 13.31 24.52
C ASP A 87 4.80 13.27 23.74
N SER A 88 4.71 13.98 22.60
CA SER A 88 3.51 14.00 21.77
C SER A 88 3.82 14.24 20.28
N LEU A 89 2.95 13.71 19.42
CA LEU A 89 3.00 13.86 17.96
C LEU A 89 1.62 14.17 17.41
N GLY A 90 1.52 15.14 16.48
CA GLY A 90 0.35 15.35 15.65
C GLY A 90 0.39 14.40 14.45
N VAL A 91 -0.68 13.62 14.21
CA VAL A 91 -0.78 12.70 13.06
C VAL A 91 -2.14 12.84 12.38
N ILE A 92 -2.12 12.89 11.05
CA ILE A 92 -3.29 13.12 10.21
C ILE A 92 -4.35 12.04 10.41
N PHE A 93 -5.60 12.44 10.68
CA PHE A 93 -6.73 11.52 10.87
C PHE A 93 -7.70 11.46 9.69
N ASP A 94 -7.72 12.50 8.84
CA ASP A 94 -8.66 12.68 7.72
C ASP A 94 -8.15 12.07 6.39
N GLN A 95 -7.07 11.28 6.44
CA GLN A 95 -6.61 10.43 5.34
C GLN A 95 -6.84 8.97 5.70
N VAL A 96 -7.67 8.27 4.92
CA VAL A 96 -8.14 6.91 5.18
C VAL A 96 -7.66 5.95 4.11
N GLY A 97 -7.13 4.81 4.52
CA GLY A 97 -6.62 3.76 3.64
C GLY A 97 -6.33 2.47 4.39
N THR A 98 -5.41 1.69 3.86
CA THR A 98 -4.91 0.48 4.52
C THR A 98 -3.40 0.36 4.31
N PRO A 99 -2.60 0.12 5.36
CA PRO A 99 -1.19 -0.17 5.23
C PRO A 99 -0.95 -1.54 4.60
N THR A 100 0.18 -1.68 3.93
CA THR A 100 0.64 -2.93 3.33
C THR A 100 1.99 -3.32 3.90
N TYR A 101 2.06 -4.43 4.62
CA TYR A 101 3.34 -5.01 5.01
C TYR A 101 4.02 -5.61 3.78
N ALA A 102 5.21 -5.12 3.44
CA ALA A 102 5.92 -5.54 2.23
C ALA A 102 6.19 -7.05 2.17
N ARG A 103 6.35 -7.72 3.32
CA ARG A 103 6.53 -9.18 3.40
C ARG A 103 5.25 -9.93 2.99
N ASP A 104 4.08 -9.43 3.39
CA ASP A 104 2.80 -10.03 2.98
C ASP A 104 2.56 -9.87 1.49
N LEU A 105 2.84 -8.68 0.94
CA LEU A 105 2.78 -8.44 -0.51
C LEU A 105 3.74 -9.36 -1.26
N ALA A 106 4.98 -9.50 -0.79
CA ALA A 106 5.97 -10.39 -1.41
C ALA A 106 5.51 -11.86 -1.36
N LYS A 107 4.97 -12.29 -0.21
CA LYS A 107 4.40 -13.65 -0.08
C LYS A 107 3.23 -13.84 -1.05
N ALA A 108 2.29 -12.91 -1.11
CA ALA A 108 1.16 -12.98 -2.03
C ALA A 108 1.64 -13.08 -3.50
N ILE A 109 2.66 -12.30 -3.89
CA ILE A 109 3.27 -12.39 -5.23
C ILE A 109 3.82 -13.79 -5.50
N LEU A 110 4.55 -14.37 -4.56
CA LEU A 110 5.10 -15.73 -4.71
C LEU A 110 3.99 -16.79 -4.82
N ASP A 111 2.94 -16.66 -4.00
CA ASP A 111 1.81 -17.60 -3.97
C ASP A 111 1.03 -17.58 -5.31
N ILE A 112 0.88 -16.41 -5.95
CA ILE A 112 0.13 -16.28 -7.21
C ILE A 112 0.98 -16.50 -8.45
N LEU A 113 2.31 -16.36 -8.36
CA LEU A 113 3.23 -16.32 -9.48
C LEU A 113 3.05 -17.50 -10.46
N VAL A 114 2.88 -18.71 -9.94
CA VAL A 114 2.75 -19.93 -10.76
C VAL A 114 1.37 -20.05 -11.42
N ASN A 115 0.38 -19.33 -10.89
CA ASN A 115 -1.02 -19.40 -11.34
C ASN A 115 -1.41 -18.26 -12.29
N ILE A 116 -0.52 -17.31 -12.57
CA ILE A 116 -0.77 -16.23 -13.53
C ILE A 116 -0.78 -16.82 -14.95
N LYS A 117 -1.97 -16.84 -15.56
CA LYS A 117 -2.21 -17.38 -16.92
C LYS A 117 -3.17 -16.44 -17.63
N ASN A 118 -2.69 -15.30 -18.06
CA ASN A 118 -3.50 -14.26 -18.71
C ASN A 118 -2.93 -13.90 -20.08
N GLU A 119 -3.80 -13.71 -21.06
CA GLU A 119 -3.45 -13.27 -22.41
C GLU A 119 -3.21 -11.76 -22.50
N LYS A 120 -3.81 -11.02 -21.57
CA LYS A 120 -3.66 -9.55 -21.43
C LYS A 120 -3.18 -9.21 -20.05
N VAL A 121 -2.42 -8.12 -19.93
CA VAL A 121 -1.98 -7.61 -18.64
C VAL A 121 -3.20 -7.26 -17.78
N GLU A 122 -3.32 -7.95 -16.64
CA GLU A 122 -4.38 -7.75 -15.66
C GLU A 122 -3.90 -6.86 -14.51
N ILE A 123 -4.83 -6.05 -13.98
CA ILE A 123 -4.59 -5.21 -12.81
C ILE A 123 -5.27 -5.85 -11.60
N TYR A 124 -4.57 -5.85 -10.47
CA TYR A 124 -5.06 -6.28 -9.17
C TYR A 124 -4.74 -5.24 -8.11
N ASN A 125 -5.63 -5.12 -7.13
CA ASN A 125 -5.39 -4.33 -5.93
C ASN A 125 -4.93 -5.24 -4.79
N TYR A 126 -3.93 -4.79 -4.01
CA TYR A 126 -3.46 -5.49 -2.81
C TYR A 126 -3.10 -4.51 -1.70
N SER A 127 -3.63 -4.72 -0.51
CA SER A 127 -3.19 -4.18 0.77
C SER A 127 -3.58 -5.16 1.87
N ASN A 128 -3.07 -5.01 3.09
CA ASN A 128 -3.59 -5.82 4.20
C ASN A 128 -5.10 -5.58 4.40
N GLU A 129 -5.79 -6.44 5.15
CA GLU A 129 -7.21 -6.23 5.47
C GLU A 129 -7.38 -5.15 6.55
N GLY A 130 -8.51 -4.44 6.51
CA GLY A 130 -8.88 -3.40 7.46
C GLY A 130 -8.94 -2.01 6.83
N VAL A 131 -9.39 -1.05 7.64
CA VAL A 131 -9.55 0.37 7.27
C VAL A 131 -9.10 1.22 8.45
N LEU A 132 -8.27 2.23 8.22
CA LEU A 132 -7.78 3.11 9.27
C LEU A 132 -7.23 4.43 8.70
N SER A 133 -7.04 5.41 9.59
CA SER A 133 -6.29 6.63 9.30
C SER A 133 -4.79 6.47 9.65
N TRP A 134 -3.96 7.43 9.24
CA TRP A 134 -2.58 7.51 9.71
C TRP A 134 -2.50 7.69 11.23
N TYR A 135 -3.46 8.42 11.82
CA TYR A 135 -3.59 8.58 13.25
C TYR A 135 -3.81 7.25 13.97
N ASP A 136 -4.76 6.43 13.49
CA ASP A 136 -5.02 5.11 14.05
C ASP A 136 -3.79 4.20 13.95
N PHE A 137 -3.10 4.26 12.82
CA PHE A 137 -1.88 3.49 12.59
C PHE A 137 -0.78 3.88 13.58
N ALA A 138 -0.54 5.19 13.76
CA ALA A 138 0.45 5.69 14.70
C ALA A 138 0.11 5.32 16.15
N LYS A 139 -1.15 5.44 16.56
CA LYS A 139 -1.61 5.02 17.90
C LYS A 139 -1.32 3.55 18.15
N GLU A 140 -1.61 2.70 17.19
CA GLU A 140 -1.40 1.26 17.34
C GLU A 140 0.10 0.90 17.39
N ILE A 141 0.94 1.60 16.61
CA ILE A 141 2.40 1.45 16.68
C ILE A 141 2.91 1.76 18.09
N MET A 142 2.52 2.91 18.68
CA MET A 142 2.92 3.28 20.04
C MET A 142 2.45 2.25 21.06
N ARG A 143 1.18 1.84 20.97
CA ARG A 143 0.59 0.84 21.88
C ARG A 143 1.35 -0.49 21.83
N MET A 144 1.61 -1.01 20.65
CA MET A 144 2.29 -2.29 20.46
C MET A 144 3.76 -2.24 20.89
N ALA A 145 4.46 -1.16 20.58
CA ALA A 145 5.86 -0.96 20.96
C ALA A 145 6.03 -0.49 22.41
N LYS A 146 4.93 -0.25 23.16
CA LYS A 146 4.92 0.25 24.54
C LYS A 146 5.71 1.56 24.70
N ILE A 147 5.56 2.46 23.73
CA ILE A 147 6.17 3.79 23.75
C ILE A 147 5.16 4.78 24.35
N ASP A 148 5.57 5.49 25.39
CA ASP A 148 4.78 6.53 26.06
C ASP A 148 4.92 7.85 25.30
N CYS A 149 4.14 7.99 24.23
CA CYS A 149 4.04 9.19 23.41
C CYS A 149 2.58 9.41 23.03
N SER A 150 2.03 10.57 23.36
CA SER A 150 0.66 10.95 23.00
C SER A 150 0.53 11.20 21.51
N ILE A 151 -0.39 10.51 20.83
CA ILE A 151 -0.71 10.77 19.43
C ILE A 151 -1.99 11.60 19.39
N ASN A 152 -1.87 12.83 18.84
CA ASN A 152 -2.96 13.78 18.70
C ASN A 152 -3.47 13.78 17.24
N PRO A 153 -4.80 13.74 17.00
CA PRO A 153 -5.33 13.83 15.65
C PRO A 153 -5.18 15.28 15.14
N ILE A 154 -4.69 15.41 13.91
CA ILE A 154 -4.65 16.68 13.18
C ILE A 154 -5.25 16.50 11.80
N GLU A 155 -5.72 17.60 11.18
CA GLU A 155 -6.21 17.60 9.81
C GLU A 155 -5.06 17.69 8.79
N THR A 156 -5.33 17.29 7.56
CA THR A 156 -4.37 17.43 6.44
C THR A 156 -3.94 18.89 6.25
N SER A 157 -4.82 19.84 6.49
CA SER A 157 -4.57 21.29 6.43
C SER A 157 -3.49 21.77 7.42
N GLU A 158 -3.35 21.09 8.55
CA GLU A 158 -2.37 21.41 9.61
C GLU A 158 -0.98 20.82 9.33
N TYR A 159 -0.86 19.95 8.34
CA TYR A 159 0.42 19.32 7.96
C TYR A 159 0.69 19.47 6.46
N PRO A 160 1.03 20.68 5.99
CA PRO A 160 1.28 20.92 4.58
C PRO A 160 2.48 20.10 4.08
N THR A 161 2.27 19.37 2.99
CA THR A 161 3.31 18.59 2.30
C THR A 161 3.42 19.04 0.84
N PRO A 162 4.63 18.96 0.21
CA PRO A 162 4.82 19.34 -1.19
C PRO A 162 3.93 18.55 -2.16
N ALA A 163 3.62 17.30 -1.84
CA ALA A 163 2.74 16.46 -2.64
C ALA A 163 1.35 16.37 -1.99
N LYS A 164 0.30 16.65 -2.76
CA LYS A 164 -1.09 16.42 -2.34
C LYS A 164 -1.30 14.92 -2.15
N ARG A 165 -1.73 14.50 -0.97
CA ARG A 165 -2.07 13.12 -0.65
C ARG A 165 -3.57 12.90 -0.76
N PRO A 166 -4.03 11.73 -1.25
CA PRO A 166 -5.45 11.43 -1.31
C PRO A 166 -6.06 11.32 0.10
N HIS A 167 -7.27 11.87 0.29
CA HIS A 167 -8.02 11.68 1.53
C HIS A 167 -8.54 10.25 1.68
N PHE A 168 -8.83 9.59 0.56
CA PHE A 168 -9.33 8.22 0.57
C PHE A 168 -8.52 7.36 -0.41
N SER A 169 -7.90 6.30 0.09
CA SER A 169 -7.03 5.41 -0.69
C SER A 169 -7.30 3.92 -0.42
N LEU A 170 -8.50 3.61 0.06
CA LEU A 170 -8.89 2.23 0.34
C LEU A 170 -9.08 1.45 -0.97
N LEU A 171 -8.38 0.33 -1.10
CA LEU A 171 -8.43 -0.55 -2.27
C LEU A 171 -9.36 -1.74 -2.02
N ASN A 172 -10.19 -2.09 -3.01
CA ASN A 172 -10.97 -3.33 -3.02
C ASN A 172 -10.07 -4.49 -3.49
N LYS A 173 -9.94 -5.51 -2.68
CA LYS A 173 -9.08 -6.68 -2.93
C LYS A 173 -9.85 -7.93 -3.36
N SER A 174 -11.15 -7.78 -3.66
CA SER A 174 -12.02 -8.92 -3.97
C SER A 174 -11.57 -9.68 -5.22
N LYS A 175 -11.07 -8.97 -6.24
CA LYS A 175 -10.60 -9.58 -7.50
C LYS A 175 -9.43 -10.52 -7.25
N ILE A 176 -8.34 -10.04 -6.63
CA ILE A 176 -7.15 -10.87 -6.38
C ILE A 176 -7.44 -12.05 -5.44
N LYS A 177 -8.28 -11.82 -4.41
CA LYS A 177 -8.70 -12.87 -3.46
C LYS A 177 -9.47 -13.97 -4.17
N LYS A 178 -10.43 -13.61 -5.02
CA LYS A 178 -11.27 -14.56 -5.76
C LYS A 178 -10.46 -15.32 -6.82
N GLU A 179 -9.65 -14.62 -7.60
CA GLU A 179 -8.90 -15.19 -8.72
C GLU A 179 -7.86 -16.21 -8.24
N PHE A 180 -7.13 -15.89 -7.17
CA PHE A 180 -6.02 -16.70 -6.69
C PHE A 180 -6.30 -17.43 -5.37
N ASN A 181 -7.54 -17.39 -4.88
CA ASN A 181 -7.91 -17.96 -3.58
C ASN A 181 -6.98 -17.48 -2.42
N LEU A 182 -6.63 -16.19 -2.44
CA LEU A 182 -5.73 -15.61 -1.45
C LEU A 182 -6.46 -15.28 -0.15
N THR A 183 -5.81 -15.59 0.97
CA THR A 183 -6.14 -15.04 2.29
C THR A 183 -5.16 -13.92 2.61
N ILE A 184 -5.68 -12.72 2.83
CA ILE A 184 -4.88 -11.53 3.13
C ILE A 184 -4.92 -11.28 4.64
N PRO A 185 -3.76 -11.11 5.30
CA PRO A 185 -3.71 -10.86 6.74
C PRO A 185 -4.34 -9.51 7.12
N PHE A 186 -4.89 -9.45 8.35
CA PHE A 186 -5.35 -8.20 8.93
C PHE A 186 -4.15 -7.30 9.29
N TRP A 187 -4.25 -6.00 9.05
CA TRP A 187 -3.13 -5.07 9.18
C TRP A 187 -2.47 -5.05 10.56
N LYS A 188 -3.23 -5.29 11.64
CA LYS A 188 -2.68 -5.35 13.01
C LYS A 188 -1.79 -6.56 13.22
N ASP A 189 -2.17 -7.71 12.66
CA ASP A 189 -1.38 -8.93 12.76
C ASP A 189 -0.06 -8.77 12.00
N SER A 190 -0.11 -8.16 10.83
CA SER A 190 1.07 -7.84 10.02
C SER A 190 1.98 -6.79 10.68
N LEU A 191 1.39 -5.78 11.35
CA LEU A 191 2.15 -4.82 12.15
C LEU A 191 2.86 -5.50 13.32
N ASP A 192 2.14 -6.38 14.04
CA ASP A 192 2.70 -7.16 15.14
C ASP A 192 3.91 -8.00 14.70
N GLU A 193 3.77 -8.70 13.58
CA GLU A 193 4.87 -9.48 12.98
C GLU A 193 6.05 -8.58 12.59
N CYS A 194 5.79 -7.44 11.95
CA CYS A 194 6.82 -6.49 11.57
C CYS A 194 7.59 -5.98 12.79
N LEU A 195 6.90 -5.59 13.85
CA LEU A 195 7.50 -5.11 15.09
C LEU A 195 8.33 -6.20 15.79
N LYS A 196 7.87 -7.46 15.79
CA LYS A 196 8.64 -8.60 16.31
C LYS A 196 9.93 -8.81 15.53
N VAL A 197 9.88 -8.79 14.19
CA VAL A 197 11.07 -8.89 13.34
C VAL A 197 12.08 -7.76 13.60
N MET A 198 11.59 -6.58 13.97
CA MET A 198 12.42 -5.43 14.32
C MET A 198 12.96 -5.48 15.76
N GLY A 199 12.53 -6.42 16.60
CA GLY A 199 12.86 -6.48 18.02
C GLY A 199 12.15 -5.42 18.87
N GLU A 200 11.11 -4.79 18.34
CA GLU A 200 10.32 -3.71 18.98
C GLU A 200 9.16 -4.26 19.81
N ARG A 201 8.91 -5.55 19.71
CA ARG A 201 7.89 -6.27 20.47
C ARG A 201 8.40 -7.69 20.81
N LYS A 202 8.21 -8.09 22.06
CA LYS A 202 8.46 -9.46 22.54
C LYS A 202 7.24 -10.35 22.40
#